data_95030101ab2d7ddd192419c35dcb9426
#
_entry.id   95030101ab2d7ddd192419c35dcb9426
#
_cell.length_a   1.000
_cell.length_b   1.000
_cell.length_c   1.000
_cell.angle_alpha   90.00
_cell.angle_beta   90.00
_cell.angle_gamma   90.00
#
_symmetry.space_group_name_H-M   'P 1'
#
loop_
_entity.id
_entity.type
_entity.pdbx_description
1 polymer ?
#
loop_
_entity_poly.entity_id
_entity_poly.type
_entity_poly.pdbx_seq_one_letter_code
_entity_poly.pdbx_strand_id
1 'polypeptide(L)' 'MIPQKLNYLLKKVKTIAIVGASSNPQRDSYKVMEFLINHGYKVFPVNPNESNRMILNQQCYSNLHDIKEKI' A
#
# COMPACT_ATOMS: atom_id res chain seq x y z
N MET A 1 4.21 6.81 -23.75
CA MET A 1 3.93 8.12 -23.13
C MET A 1 2.56 8.09 -22.46
N ILE A 2 2.48 8.59 -21.25
CA ILE A 2 1.22 8.63 -20.51
C ILE A 2 0.51 9.93 -20.82
N PRO A 3 -0.76 9.86 -21.26
CA PRO A 3 -1.54 11.07 -21.49
C PRO A 3 -1.64 11.92 -20.23
N GLN A 4 -1.67 13.23 -20.39
CA GLN A 4 -1.74 14.15 -19.26
C GLN A 4 -2.98 13.91 -18.41
N LYS A 5 -4.07 13.54 -19.05
CA LYS A 5 -5.32 13.20 -18.36
C LYS A 5 -5.14 12.01 -17.42
N LEU A 6 -4.37 11.02 -17.87
CA LEU A 6 -4.10 9.84 -17.06
C LEU A 6 -3.20 10.18 -15.88
N ASN A 7 -2.22 11.06 -16.07
CA ASN A 7 -1.39 11.55 -14.98
C ASN A 7 -2.23 12.22 -13.90
N TYR A 8 -3.20 12.98 -14.31
CA TYR A 8 -4.09 13.64 -13.36
C TYR A 8 -4.87 12.63 -12.52
N LEU A 9 -5.35 11.58 -13.17
CA LEU A 9 -6.07 10.51 -12.46
C LEU A 9 -5.18 9.79 -11.46
N LEU A 10 -3.93 9.52 -11.84
CA LEU A 10 -2.98 8.87 -10.94
C LEU A 10 -2.72 9.71 -9.70
N LYS A 11 -2.69 11.02 -9.83
CA LYS A 11 -2.51 11.90 -8.69
C LYS A 11 -3.69 11.83 -7.72
N LYS A 12 -4.88 11.55 -8.22
CA LYS A 12 -6.06 11.42 -7.36
C LYS A 12 -6.14 10.06 -6.68
N VAL A 13 -5.60 9.04 -7.31
CA VAL A 13 -5.65 7.68 -6.78
C VAL A 13 -4.26 7.29 -6.30
N LYS A 14 -3.85 7.85 -5.19
CA LYS A 14 -2.52 7.61 -4.65
C LYS A 14 -2.51 6.71 -3.42
N THR A 15 -3.67 6.42 -2.87
CA THR A 15 -3.77 5.69 -1.62
C THR A 15 -4.32 4.30 -1.89
N ILE A 16 -3.58 3.28 -1.49
CA ILE A 16 -3.90 1.88 -1.78
C ILE A 16 -3.75 1.08 -0.50
N ALA A 17 -4.72 0.19 -0.25
CA ALA A 17 -4.62 -0.78 0.83
C ALA A 17 -4.28 -2.14 0.24
N ILE A 18 -3.29 -2.83 0.82
CA ILE A 18 -2.93 -4.18 0.40
C ILE A 18 -3.36 -5.15 1.49
N VAL A 19 -4.39 -5.92 1.20
CA VAL A 19 -4.89 -6.94 2.12
C VAL A 19 -4.04 -8.20 1.96
N GLY A 20 -3.61 -8.77 3.09
CA GLY A 20 -2.70 -9.90 3.04
C GLY A 20 -1.25 -9.51 2.89
N ALA A 21 -0.92 -8.26 3.24
CA ALA A 21 0.45 -7.78 3.17
C ALA A 21 1.38 -8.61 4.05
N SER A 22 2.63 -8.72 3.64
CA SER A 22 3.62 -9.52 4.36
C SER A 22 4.90 -8.74 4.58
N SER A 23 5.53 -8.96 5.72
CA SER A 23 6.86 -8.42 6.00
C SER A 23 7.97 -9.25 5.38
N ASN A 24 7.64 -10.39 4.80
CA ASN A 24 8.61 -11.28 4.17
C ASN A 24 8.93 -10.81 2.74
N PRO A 25 10.19 -10.38 2.48
CA PRO A 25 10.56 -9.88 1.14
C PRO A 25 10.39 -10.89 0.01
N GLN A 26 10.24 -12.17 0.33
CA GLN A 26 10.03 -13.20 -0.70
C GLN A 26 8.59 -13.30 -1.17
N ARG A 27 7.66 -12.70 -0.43
CA ARG A 27 6.24 -12.76 -0.79
C ARG A 27 5.90 -11.75 -1.86
N ASP A 28 4.97 -12.13 -2.73
CA ASP A 28 4.54 -11.26 -3.81
C ASP A 28 3.91 -9.96 -3.30
N SER A 29 3.15 -10.04 -2.21
CA SER A 29 2.54 -8.84 -1.64
C SER A 29 3.59 -7.81 -1.20
N TYR A 30 4.71 -8.28 -0.67
CA TYR A 30 5.80 -7.39 -0.29
C TYR A 30 6.38 -6.69 -1.53
N LYS A 31 6.61 -7.46 -2.58
CA LYS A 31 7.19 -6.94 -3.82
C LYS A 31 6.26 -5.93 -4.50
N VAL A 32 4.97 -6.22 -4.51
CA VAL A 32 3.97 -5.31 -5.05
C VAL A 32 3.93 -4.02 -4.24
N MET A 33 3.94 -4.13 -2.93
CA MET A 33 3.95 -2.97 -2.05
C MET A 33 5.18 -2.09 -2.31
N GLU A 34 6.34 -2.70 -2.41
CA GLU A 34 7.58 -1.98 -2.69
C GLU A 34 7.49 -1.25 -4.02
N PHE A 35 6.98 -1.91 -5.04
CA PHE A 35 6.80 -1.32 -6.35
C PHE A 35 5.89 -0.09 -6.28
N LEU A 36 4.76 -0.20 -5.59
CA LEU A 36 3.80 0.89 -5.49
C LEU A 36 4.38 2.07 -4.72
N ILE A 37 5.09 1.80 -3.63
CA ILE A 37 5.72 2.87 -2.85
C ILE A 37 6.76 3.61 -3.70
N ASN A 38 7.55 2.88 -4.47
CA ASN A 38 8.56 3.47 -5.32
C ASN A 38 7.97 4.30 -6.46
N HIS A 39 6.69 4.08 -6.76
CA HIS A 39 5.98 4.85 -7.78
C HIS A 39 5.12 5.97 -7.18
N GLY A 40 5.33 6.29 -5.91
CA GLY A 40 4.68 7.44 -5.29
C GLY A 40 3.33 7.17 -4.67
N TYR A 41 2.91 5.91 -4.56
CA TYR A 41 1.66 5.57 -3.90
C TYR A 41 1.84 5.50 -2.39
N LYS A 42 0.80 5.93 -1.67
CA LYS A 42 0.73 5.73 -0.24
C LYS A 42 0.04 4.39 0.00
N VAL A 43 0.75 3.44 0.59
CA VAL A 43 0.27 2.08 0.72
C VAL A 43 0.01 1.77 2.19
N PHE A 44 -1.16 1.21 2.46
CA PHE A 44 -1.54 0.75 3.80
C PHE A 44 -1.54 -0.78 3.80
N PRO A 45 -0.56 -1.41 4.44
CA PRO A 45 -0.58 -2.88 4.56
C PRO A 45 -1.63 -3.31 5.57
N VAL A 46 -2.37 -4.36 5.24
CA VAL A 46 -3.42 -4.90 6.11
C VAL A 46 -3.19 -6.39 6.27
N ASN A 47 -2.95 -6.83 7.50
CA ASN A 47 -2.80 -8.24 7.81
C ASN A 47 -2.92 -8.44 9.32
N PRO A 48 -3.93 -9.18 9.81
CA PRO A 48 -4.09 -9.40 11.25
C PRO A 48 -2.87 -10.03 11.91
N ASN A 49 -2.14 -10.88 11.18
CA ASN A 49 -0.98 -11.57 11.71
C ASN A 49 0.26 -10.68 11.80
N GLU A 50 0.24 -9.54 11.15
CA GLU A 50 1.35 -8.61 11.13
C GLU A 50 0.98 -7.24 11.69
N SER A 51 -0.16 -7.14 12.37
CA SER A 51 -0.60 -5.85 12.91
C SER A 51 0.42 -5.33 13.93
N ASN A 52 0.53 -4.01 14.00
CA ASN A 52 1.50 -3.30 14.84
C ASN A 52 2.95 -3.48 14.41
N ARG A 53 3.19 -4.11 13.27
CA ARG A 53 4.53 -4.19 12.70
C ARG A 53 4.67 -3.18 11.59
N MET A 54 5.92 -2.83 11.30
CA MET A 54 6.23 -1.95 10.18
C MET A 54 6.63 -2.80 8.98
N ILE A 55 6.01 -2.54 7.84
CA ILE A 55 6.39 -3.16 6.57
C ILE A 55 6.79 -2.04 5.64
N LEU A 56 8.05 -2.03 5.20
CA LEU A 56 8.58 -0.98 4.32
C LEU A 56 8.27 0.42 4.87
N ASN A 57 8.48 0.58 6.19
CA ASN A 57 8.24 1.83 6.92
C ASN A 57 6.77 2.26 6.98
N GLN A 58 5.84 1.34 6.69
CA GLN A 58 4.41 1.60 6.82
C GLN A 58 3.84 0.74 7.93
N GLN A 59 3.03 1.34 8.78
CA GLN A 59 2.37 0.58 9.85
C GLN A 59 1.36 -0.39 9.26
N CYS A 60 1.40 -1.64 9.73
CA CYS A 60 0.44 -2.65 9.28
C CYS A 60 -0.80 -2.62 10.18
N TYR A 61 -1.97 -2.66 9.54
CA TYR A 61 -3.26 -2.64 10.24
C TYR A 61 -3.87 -4.03 10.26
N SER A 62 -4.68 -4.31 11.29
CA SER A 62 -5.32 -5.61 11.40
C SER A 62 -6.50 -5.77 10.44
N ASN A 63 -7.15 -4.66 10.09
CA ASN A 63 -8.27 -4.69 9.14
C ASN A 63 -8.44 -3.32 8.49
N LEU A 64 -9.27 -3.26 7.45
CA LEU A 64 -9.48 -2.03 6.70
C LEU A 64 -10.14 -0.93 7.52
N HIS A 65 -10.96 -1.29 8.50
CA HIS A 65 -11.66 -0.30 9.33
C HIS A 65 -10.71 0.50 10.20
N ASP A 66 -9.53 -0.03 10.49
CA ASP A 66 -8.55 0.66 11.30
C ASP A 66 -7.85 1.78 10.54
N ILE A 67 -7.96 1.80 9.23
CA ILE A 67 -7.36 2.83 8.40
C ILE A 67 -8.32 4.01 8.33
N LYS A 68 -7.89 5.14 8.88
CA LYS A 68 -8.75 6.32 8.97
C LYS A 68 -8.69 7.20 7.74
N GLU A 69 -7.72 6.99 6.89
CA GLU A 69 -7.61 7.77 5.67
C GLU A 69 -8.46 7.16 4.57
N LYS A 70 -8.91 8.03 3.68
CA LYS A 70 -9.72 7.62 2.55
C LYS A 70 -8.85 6.93 1.51
N ILE A 71 -9.28 5.77 1.10
CA ILE A 71 -8.58 4.98 0.10
C ILE A 71 -9.32 4.99 -1.21
#